data_297be3a350ef51f17cf691af37ebe074
#
_entry.id   297be3a350ef51f17cf691af37ebe074
#
_cell.length_a   1.000
_cell.length_b   1.000
_cell.length_c   1.000
_cell.angle_alpha   90.00
_cell.angle_beta   90.00
_cell.angle_gamma   90.00
#
_symmetry.space_group_name_H-M   'P 1'
#
loop_
_entity.id
_entity.type
_entity.pdbx_description
1 polymer ?
#
loop_
_entity_poly.entity_id
_entity_poly.type
_entity_poly.pdbx_seq_one_letter_code
_entity_poly.pdbx_strand_id
1 'polypeptide(L)'
;MRRFSTCISFLAGMAAALVSIDANAGETLVDIQSVDPTIVVELRYAGRKNFVGQPLYPMGTRALARPEVASALAVAQAYLHRYRYGLKIWDAYRPVTVQAKLWQALHNSDYVANPEIGVGSLHSWGVAVDATLVDSWHREVRMPTDFDDFTPNAMWRYLGSSFEIGGHVRLLQYAMHKARFWGLRTEWWHFTIYDWQKYLPPEKAKNAAQVSGTRWEGRL
;
A
#
# COMPACT_ATOMS: atom_id res chain seq x y z
N MET A 1 64.10 -21.34 4.06
CA MET A 1 62.81 -21.81 3.52
C MET A 1 61.71 -20.95 4.15
N ARG A 2 61.21 -19.96 3.45
CA ARG A 2 60.12 -19.09 3.89
C ARG A 2 58.85 -19.48 3.10
N ARG A 3 57.78 -19.92 3.79
CA ARG A 3 56.52 -20.25 3.16
C ARG A 3 55.66 -18.98 3.07
N PHE A 4 55.32 -18.56 1.87
CA PHE A 4 54.31 -17.53 1.63
C PHE A 4 52.91 -18.15 1.73
N SER A 5 52.10 -17.61 2.65
CA SER A 5 50.69 -17.97 2.79
C SER A 5 49.87 -16.99 1.96
N THR A 6 49.20 -17.48 0.94
CA THR A 6 48.35 -16.68 0.04
C THR A 6 46.95 -16.60 0.66
N CYS A 7 46.58 -15.41 1.10
CA CYS A 7 45.20 -15.11 1.49
C CYS A 7 44.34 -14.94 0.25
N ILE A 8 43.38 -15.83 0.05
CA ILE A 8 42.33 -15.71 -0.98
C ILE A 8 41.15 -14.96 -0.33
N SER A 9 40.96 -13.71 -0.73
CA SER A 9 39.79 -12.93 -0.36
C SER A 9 38.59 -13.34 -1.23
N PHE A 10 37.57 -13.92 -0.62
CA PHE A 10 36.31 -14.16 -1.27
C PHE A 10 35.53 -12.83 -1.31
N LEU A 11 35.42 -12.22 -2.46
CA LEU A 11 34.44 -11.17 -2.74
C LEU A 11 33.08 -11.84 -2.96
N ALA A 12 32.20 -11.73 -1.98
CA ALA A 12 30.80 -12.08 -2.14
C ALA A 12 30.13 -11.00 -3.01
N GLY A 13 29.90 -11.32 -4.27
CA GLY A 13 29.12 -10.49 -5.18
C GLY A 13 27.65 -10.48 -4.75
N MET A 14 27.16 -9.35 -4.25
CA MET A 14 25.74 -9.08 -4.13
C MET A 14 25.15 -8.93 -5.54
N ALA A 15 24.47 -9.97 -6.02
CA ALA A 15 23.66 -9.90 -7.22
C ALA A 15 22.41 -9.05 -6.89
N ALA A 16 22.40 -7.80 -7.35
CA ALA A 16 21.20 -6.99 -7.38
C ALA A 16 20.20 -7.64 -8.35
N ALA A 17 19.12 -8.20 -7.83
CA ALA A 17 18.03 -8.69 -8.64
C ALA A 17 17.38 -7.49 -9.36
N LEU A 18 17.58 -7.41 -10.68
CA LEU A 18 16.86 -6.49 -11.55
C LEU A 18 15.40 -6.91 -11.56
N VAL A 19 14.55 -6.16 -10.84
CA VAL A 19 13.10 -6.26 -10.95
C VAL A 19 12.72 -5.66 -12.30
N SER A 20 12.08 -6.46 -13.16
CA SER A 20 11.50 -5.99 -14.42
C SER A 20 10.49 -4.89 -14.11
N ILE A 21 10.80 -3.65 -14.50
CA ILE A 21 9.94 -2.49 -14.32
C ILE A 21 8.92 -2.54 -15.46
N ASP A 22 7.64 -2.68 -15.12
CA ASP A 22 6.54 -2.50 -16.08
C ASP A 22 6.65 -1.10 -16.71
N ALA A 23 6.51 -1.03 -18.03
CA ALA A 23 6.72 0.18 -18.84
C ALA A 23 5.79 1.37 -18.49
N ASN A 24 4.85 1.19 -17.57
CA ASN A 24 3.96 2.25 -17.08
C ASN A 24 4.53 3.06 -15.89
N ALA A 25 5.60 2.60 -15.27
CA ALA A 25 6.27 3.32 -14.18
C ALA A 25 7.54 4.00 -14.73
N GLY A 26 7.41 5.03 -15.54
CA GLY A 26 8.54 5.85 -16.02
C GLY A 26 9.33 6.56 -14.92
N GLU A 27 9.16 6.18 -13.65
CA GLU A 27 9.82 6.71 -12.46
C GLU A 27 10.13 5.59 -11.46
N THR A 28 11.22 5.78 -10.73
CA THR A 28 11.79 4.82 -9.77
C THR A 28 10.84 4.55 -8.61
N LEU A 29 10.40 3.30 -8.43
CA LEU A 29 9.74 2.86 -7.20
C LEU A 29 10.82 2.45 -6.19
N VAL A 30 10.55 2.71 -4.90
CA VAL A 30 11.42 2.33 -3.78
C VAL A 30 10.71 1.34 -2.87
N ASP A 31 11.48 0.49 -2.21
CA ASP A 31 10.96 -0.36 -1.14
C ASP A 31 10.61 0.52 0.07
N ILE A 32 9.36 0.43 0.56
CA ILE A 32 8.89 1.19 1.71
C ILE A 32 9.79 0.95 2.93
N GLN A 33 10.24 -0.28 3.16
CA GLN A 33 11.12 -0.61 4.28
C GLN A 33 12.56 -0.12 4.11
N SER A 34 12.98 0.30 2.91
CA SER A 34 14.26 0.97 2.73
C SER A 34 14.24 2.42 3.22
N VAL A 35 13.04 3.02 3.31
CA VAL A 35 12.83 4.38 3.84
C VAL A 35 12.55 4.36 5.33
N ASP A 36 11.69 3.45 5.79
CA ASP A 36 11.43 3.24 7.21
C ASP A 36 11.29 1.73 7.51
N PRO A 37 12.34 1.08 8.06
CA PRO A 37 12.35 -0.35 8.35
C PRO A 37 11.43 -0.74 9.51
N THR A 38 10.87 0.20 10.24
CA THR A 38 9.92 -0.07 11.35
C THR A 38 8.49 -0.30 10.86
N ILE A 39 8.19 0.04 9.59
CA ILE A 39 6.91 -0.27 8.96
C ILE A 39 6.83 -1.78 8.70
N VAL A 40 5.81 -2.43 9.23
CA VAL A 40 5.57 -3.85 9.00
C VAL A 40 5.00 -4.05 7.60
N VAL A 41 5.44 -5.10 6.90
CA VAL A 41 4.91 -5.47 5.58
C VAL A 41 4.37 -6.89 5.62
N GLU A 42 3.11 -7.06 5.23
CA GLU A 42 2.45 -8.35 5.00
C GLU A 42 1.56 -8.21 3.76
N LEU A 43 2.14 -8.31 2.57
CA LEU A 43 1.38 -8.19 1.32
C LEU A 43 0.33 -9.29 1.22
N ARG A 44 -0.94 -8.92 1.33
CA ARG A 44 -2.09 -9.86 1.37
C ARG A 44 -2.22 -10.65 0.07
N TYR A 45 -1.90 -10.01 -1.07
CA TYR A 45 -1.89 -10.69 -2.38
C TYR A 45 -0.67 -11.58 -2.61
N ALA A 46 0.34 -11.57 -1.73
CA ALA A 46 1.41 -12.57 -1.73
C ALA A 46 1.01 -13.88 -1.02
N GLY A 47 -0.12 -13.89 -0.32
CA GLY A 47 -0.65 -15.03 0.41
C GLY A 47 -2.09 -15.36 0.02
N ARG A 48 -2.79 -16.08 0.91
CA ARG A 48 -4.18 -16.50 0.71
C ARG A 48 -5.20 -15.61 1.43
N LYS A 49 -4.77 -14.64 2.24
CA LYS A 49 -5.64 -13.74 3.00
C LYS A 49 -6.12 -12.56 2.15
N ASN A 50 -6.80 -12.85 1.04
CA ASN A 50 -7.42 -11.91 0.12
C ASN A 50 -8.69 -12.54 -0.45
N PHE A 51 -9.54 -11.77 -1.11
CA PHE A 51 -10.85 -12.26 -1.60
C PHE A 51 -10.74 -13.34 -2.69
N VAL A 52 -9.60 -13.44 -3.40
CA VAL A 52 -9.38 -14.48 -4.41
C VAL A 52 -8.98 -15.81 -3.76
N GLY A 53 -8.50 -15.80 -2.51
CA GLY A 53 -8.10 -16.97 -1.74
C GLY A 53 -6.80 -17.64 -2.18
N GLN A 54 -6.02 -16.99 -3.05
CA GLN A 54 -4.75 -17.52 -3.57
C GLN A 54 -3.71 -16.41 -3.78
N PRO A 55 -2.41 -16.77 -3.80
CA PRO A 55 -1.35 -15.80 -4.09
C PRO A 55 -1.44 -15.28 -5.53
N LEU A 56 -1.32 -13.96 -5.68
CA LEU A 56 -1.28 -13.27 -6.96
C LEU A 56 0.08 -12.63 -7.23
N TYR A 57 0.84 -12.34 -6.18
CA TYR A 57 2.22 -11.85 -6.28
C TYR A 57 3.22 -13.00 -6.28
N PRO A 58 4.36 -12.84 -6.97
CA PRO A 58 5.49 -13.75 -6.85
C PRO A 58 6.01 -13.83 -5.40
N MET A 59 6.61 -14.96 -5.07
CA MET A 59 7.30 -15.12 -3.77
C MET A 59 8.42 -14.08 -3.63
N GLY A 60 8.54 -13.45 -2.47
CA GLY A 60 9.55 -12.44 -2.19
C GLY A 60 9.24 -11.05 -2.75
N THR A 61 8.01 -10.82 -3.25
CA THR A 61 7.58 -9.47 -3.66
C THR A 61 7.74 -8.50 -2.49
N ARG A 62 8.37 -7.36 -2.77
CA ARG A 62 8.54 -6.25 -1.82
C ARG A 62 7.41 -5.24 -1.94
N ALA A 63 7.13 -4.51 -0.86
CA ALA A 63 6.18 -3.40 -0.86
C ALA A 63 6.84 -2.18 -1.50
N LEU A 64 6.59 -1.97 -2.77
CA LEU A 64 7.15 -0.85 -3.53
C LEU A 64 6.15 0.31 -3.60
N ALA A 65 6.66 1.54 -3.55
CA ALA A 65 5.86 2.75 -3.72
C ALA A 65 6.72 3.85 -4.38
N ARG A 66 6.11 4.94 -4.78
CA ARG A 66 6.88 6.14 -5.17
C ARG A 66 7.66 6.67 -3.97
N PRO A 67 8.84 7.30 -4.18
CA PRO A 67 9.67 7.83 -3.09
C PRO A 67 8.90 8.77 -2.16
N GLU A 68 8.02 9.61 -2.70
CA GLU A 68 7.22 10.56 -1.92
C GLU A 68 6.15 9.83 -1.07
N VAL A 69 5.59 8.73 -1.60
CA VAL A 69 4.65 7.88 -0.85
C VAL A 69 5.36 7.20 0.30
N ALA A 70 6.52 6.60 0.05
CA ALA A 70 7.32 5.95 1.10
C ALA A 70 7.75 6.95 2.18
N SER A 71 8.18 8.17 1.79
CA SER A 71 8.52 9.25 2.73
C SER A 71 7.30 9.72 3.53
N ALA A 72 6.13 9.83 2.92
CA ALA A 72 4.90 10.18 3.60
C ALA A 72 4.46 9.09 4.60
N LEU A 73 4.63 7.80 4.25
CA LEU A 73 4.37 6.69 5.18
C LEU A 73 5.27 6.77 6.42
N ALA A 74 6.55 7.14 6.27
CA ALA A 74 7.45 7.35 7.41
C ALA A 74 6.95 8.49 8.33
N VAL A 75 6.34 9.54 7.80
CA VAL A 75 5.69 10.60 8.60
C VAL A 75 4.50 10.05 9.38
N ALA A 76 3.64 9.23 8.75
CA ALA A 76 2.52 8.57 9.43
C ALA A 76 3.01 7.61 10.53
N GLN A 77 4.06 6.83 10.23
CA GLN A 77 4.70 5.89 11.17
C GLN A 77 5.23 6.63 12.40
N ALA A 78 6.00 7.70 12.21
CA ALA A 78 6.52 8.52 13.30
C ALA A 78 5.41 9.13 14.17
N TYR A 79 4.28 9.49 13.57
CA TYR A 79 3.11 9.96 14.32
C TYR A 79 2.50 8.85 15.17
N LEU A 80 2.29 7.65 14.61
CA LEU A 80 1.71 6.49 15.29
C LEU A 80 2.56 5.99 16.46
N HIS A 81 3.88 6.02 16.33
CA HIS A 81 4.83 5.63 17.40
C HIS A 81 4.62 6.42 18.69
N ARG A 82 4.14 7.67 18.62
CA ARG A 82 3.81 8.48 19.80
C ARG A 82 2.66 7.89 20.63
N TYR A 83 1.85 7.06 20.00
CA TYR A 83 0.70 6.37 20.61
C TYR A 83 0.96 4.87 20.80
N ARG A 84 2.22 4.40 20.59
CA ARG A 84 2.62 3.01 20.69
C ARG A 84 1.96 2.09 19.64
N TYR A 85 1.65 2.65 18.48
CA TYR A 85 1.17 1.93 17.29
C TYR A 85 2.15 2.11 16.14
N GLY A 86 2.02 1.27 15.12
CA GLY A 86 2.74 1.37 13.87
C GLY A 86 1.85 0.99 12.69
N LEU A 87 2.36 1.21 11.47
CA LEU A 87 1.71 0.78 10.24
C LEU A 87 2.08 -0.66 9.92
N LYS A 88 1.11 -1.38 9.34
CA LYS A 88 1.33 -2.60 8.56
C LYS A 88 0.76 -2.38 7.17
N ILE A 89 1.57 -2.59 6.13
CA ILE A 89 1.20 -2.47 4.73
C ILE A 89 0.69 -3.81 4.24
N TRP A 90 -0.55 -3.84 3.76
CA TRP A 90 -1.23 -4.99 3.17
C TRP A 90 -1.10 -5.05 1.66
N ASP A 91 -1.03 -3.87 0.99
CA ASP A 91 -0.73 -3.72 -0.42
C ASP A 91 -0.08 -2.36 -0.71
N ALA A 92 0.70 -2.30 -1.80
CA ALA A 92 1.39 -1.09 -2.23
C ALA A 92 1.36 -0.99 -3.77
N TYR A 93 2.51 -0.93 -4.47
CA TYR A 93 2.50 -1.01 -5.92
C TYR A 93 1.95 -2.36 -6.37
N ARG A 94 0.90 -2.32 -7.19
CA ARG A 94 0.22 -3.48 -7.76
C ARG A 94 0.39 -3.46 -9.27
N PRO A 95 1.14 -4.41 -9.87
CA PRO A 95 1.28 -4.51 -11.32
C PRO A 95 -0.08 -4.58 -12.02
N VAL A 96 -0.21 -3.97 -13.19
CA VAL A 96 -1.46 -3.97 -13.99
C VAL A 96 -1.93 -5.39 -14.29
N THR A 97 -1.01 -6.33 -14.48
CA THR A 97 -1.30 -7.75 -14.70
C THR A 97 -1.98 -8.41 -13.49
N VAL A 98 -1.63 -7.99 -12.28
CA VAL A 98 -2.29 -8.45 -11.05
C VAL A 98 -3.67 -7.77 -10.91
N GLN A 99 -3.75 -6.47 -11.19
CA GLN A 99 -5.02 -5.75 -11.21
C GLN A 99 -6.02 -6.38 -12.18
N ALA A 100 -5.57 -6.82 -13.36
CA ALA A 100 -6.42 -7.52 -14.33
C ALA A 100 -6.98 -8.85 -13.78
N LYS A 101 -6.17 -9.60 -13.01
CA LYS A 101 -6.64 -10.83 -12.34
C LYS A 101 -7.68 -10.55 -11.26
N LEU A 102 -7.50 -9.48 -10.49
CA LEU A 102 -8.49 -9.05 -9.49
C LEU A 102 -9.81 -8.64 -10.17
N TRP A 103 -9.73 -7.89 -11.27
CA TRP A 103 -10.90 -7.52 -12.06
C TRP A 103 -11.60 -8.73 -12.65
N GLN A 104 -10.86 -9.73 -13.13
CA GLN A 104 -11.44 -10.98 -13.62
C GLN A 104 -12.15 -11.79 -12.52
N ALA A 105 -11.64 -11.72 -11.28
CA ALA A 105 -12.26 -12.40 -10.15
C ALA A 105 -13.52 -11.68 -9.62
N LEU A 106 -13.56 -10.35 -9.73
CA LEU A 106 -14.70 -9.53 -9.27
C LEU A 106 -14.91 -8.34 -10.22
N HIS A 107 -15.87 -8.46 -11.13
CA HIS A 107 -16.28 -7.41 -12.06
C HIS A 107 -17.22 -6.39 -11.38
N ASN A 108 -16.74 -5.73 -10.34
CA ASN A 108 -17.46 -4.70 -9.60
C ASN A 108 -16.58 -3.48 -9.38
N SER A 109 -16.84 -2.39 -10.12
CA SER A 109 -16.07 -1.16 -10.09
C SER A 109 -16.15 -0.38 -8.78
N ASP A 110 -17.09 -0.72 -7.88
CA ASP A 110 -17.17 -0.11 -6.55
C ASP A 110 -16.02 -0.57 -5.62
N TYR A 111 -15.44 -1.75 -5.92
CA TYR A 111 -14.39 -2.38 -5.11
C TYR A 111 -13.10 -2.66 -5.89
N VAL A 112 -13.21 -3.03 -7.17
CA VAL A 112 -12.04 -3.35 -7.99
C VAL A 112 -12.03 -2.46 -9.23
N ALA A 113 -11.04 -1.59 -9.36
CA ALA A 113 -10.92 -0.73 -10.53
C ALA A 113 -10.68 -1.56 -11.80
N ASN A 114 -11.46 -1.26 -12.87
CA ASN A 114 -11.21 -1.85 -14.18
C ASN A 114 -9.87 -1.30 -14.75
N PRO A 115 -8.87 -2.16 -15.05
CA PRO A 115 -7.56 -1.69 -15.53
C PRO A 115 -7.62 -1.02 -16.91
N GLU A 116 -8.68 -1.26 -17.69
CA GLU A 116 -8.84 -0.74 -19.05
C GLU A 116 -9.59 0.61 -19.10
N ILE A 117 -10.24 1.01 -18.00
CA ILE A 117 -11.06 2.22 -17.94
C ILE A 117 -10.37 3.33 -17.14
N GLY A 118 -10.34 4.54 -17.70
CA GLY A 118 -9.84 5.72 -17.02
C GLY A 118 -8.37 5.61 -16.61
N VAL A 119 -8.11 5.81 -15.33
CA VAL A 119 -6.76 5.70 -14.75
C VAL A 119 -6.41 4.29 -14.30
N GLY A 120 -7.38 3.37 -14.26
CA GLY A 120 -7.24 2.06 -13.65
C GLY A 120 -7.08 2.15 -12.12
N SER A 121 -6.32 1.24 -11.54
CA SER A 121 -6.03 1.26 -10.10
C SER A 121 -4.89 2.23 -9.76
N LEU A 122 -5.06 3.02 -8.70
CA LEU A 122 -4.03 3.93 -8.19
C LEU A 122 -2.83 3.18 -7.58
N HIS A 123 -3.01 1.93 -7.14
CA HIS A 123 -1.91 1.06 -6.77
C HIS A 123 -0.95 0.80 -7.94
N SER A 124 -1.46 0.67 -9.16
CA SER A 124 -0.62 0.43 -10.35
C SER A 124 0.25 1.64 -10.75
N TRP A 125 0.01 2.80 -10.15
CA TRP A 125 0.84 3.99 -10.29
C TRP A 125 1.80 4.20 -9.12
N GLY A 126 1.78 3.31 -8.12
CA GLY A 126 2.59 3.40 -6.90
C GLY A 126 2.21 4.57 -5.99
N VAL A 127 0.98 5.10 -6.10
CA VAL A 127 0.48 6.28 -5.39
C VAL A 127 -0.56 5.95 -4.32
N ALA A 128 -0.96 4.68 -4.21
CA ALA A 128 -1.88 4.18 -3.20
C ALA A 128 -1.29 3.02 -2.41
N VAL A 129 -1.73 2.87 -1.18
CA VAL A 129 -1.40 1.77 -0.27
C VAL A 129 -2.63 1.32 0.49
N ASP A 130 -2.67 0.03 0.83
CA ASP A 130 -3.60 -0.53 1.80
C ASP A 130 -2.85 -0.77 3.11
N ALA A 131 -3.35 -0.20 4.20
CA ALA A 131 -2.64 -0.20 5.48
C ALA A 131 -3.58 -0.42 6.65
N THR A 132 -3.03 -1.04 7.71
CA THR A 132 -3.67 -1.18 9.02
C THR A 132 -2.72 -0.79 10.14
N LEU A 133 -3.22 -0.86 11.38
CA LEU A 133 -2.43 -0.62 12.59
C LEU A 133 -1.88 -1.92 13.18
N VAL A 134 -0.69 -1.81 13.75
CA VAL A 134 -0.10 -2.80 14.65
C VAL A 134 0.24 -2.17 15.99
N ASP A 135 0.24 -3.01 17.04
CA ASP A 135 0.72 -2.63 18.37
C ASP A 135 2.27 -2.64 18.46
N SER A 136 2.82 -2.32 19.62
CA SER A 136 4.27 -2.28 19.86
C SER A 136 4.96 -3.66 19.74
N TRP A 137 4.21 -4.76 19.63
CA TRP A 137 4.70 -6.11 19.35
C TRP A 137 4.46 -6.55 17.90
N HIS A 138 4.11 -5.61 17.02
CA HIS A 138 3.82 -5.82 15.60
C HIS A 138 2.59 -6.73 15.33
N ARG A 139 1.68 -6.87 16.31
CA ARG A 139 0.42 -7.62 16.14
C ARG A 139 -0.66 -6.67 15.62
N GLU A 140 -1.45 -7.13 14.65
CA GLU A 140 -2.59 -6.36 14.17
C GLU A 140 -3.58 -6.09 15.31
N VAL A 141 -4.05 -4.86 15.38
CA VAL A 141 -5.11 -4.47 16.32
C VAL A 141 -6.48 -4.71 15.68
N ARG A 142 -7.51 -4.75 16.52
CA ARG A 142 -8.89 -4.93 16.04
C ARG A 142 -9.33 -3.75 15.18
N MET A 143 -9.73 -4.02 13.95
CA MET A 143 -10.28 -3.07 12.99
C MET A 143 -11.71 -3.50 12.61
N PRO A 144 -12.47 -2.68 11.86
CA PRO A 144 -13.88 -2.98 11.53
C PRO A 144 -14.08 -4.31 10.81
N THR A 145 -13.19 -4.64 9.89
CA THR A 145 -13.24 -5.83 9.04
C THR A 145 -11.83 -6.32 8.73
N ASP A 146 -11.72 -7.50 8.18
CA ASP A 146 -10.51 -7.95 7.48
C ASP A 146 -10.31 -7.20 6.16
N PHE A 147 -9.16 -7.44 5.53
CA PHE A 147 -8.82 -6.97 4.18
C PHE A 147 -9.78 -7.57 3.15
N ASP A 148 -10.12 -6.79 2.11
CA ASP A 148 -11.03 -7.21 1.04
C ASP A 148 -12.44 -7.62 1.52
N ASP A 149 -12.88 -7.12 2.67
CA ASP A 149 -14.28 -7.24 3.08
C ASP A 149 -15.12 -6.20 2.34
N PHE A 150 -15.86 -6.63 1.34
CA PHE A 150 -16.69 -5.77 0.50
C PHE A 150 -18.11 -5.58 1.06
N THR A 151 -18.20 -5.42 2.38
CA THR A 151 -19.47 -5.14 3.08
C THR A 151 -19.56 -3.67 3.52
N PRO A 152 -20.76 -3.18 3.90
CA PRO A 152 -20.90 -1.85 4.49
C PRO A 152 -20.07 -1.62 5.76
N ASN A 153 -19.60 -2.69 6.44
CA ASN A 153 -18.73 -2.56 7.61
C ASN A 153 -17.31 -2.09 7.25
N ALA A 154 -16.89 -2.27 5.99
CA ALA A 154 -15.58 -1.83 5.49
C ALA A 154 -15.53 -0.35 5.11
N MET A 155 -16.66 0.35 5.21
CA MET A 155 -16.71 1.77 4.88
C MET A 155 -15.72 2.60 5.71
N TRP A 156 -15.21 3.67 5.11
CA TRP A 156 -14.33 4.65 5.74
C TRP A 156 -14.83 5.12 7.10
N ARG A 157 -16.12 5.44 7.19
CA ARG A 157 -16.75 5.86 8.44
C ARG A 157 -17.20 4.65 9.23
N TYR A 158 -16.51 4.35 10.32
CA TYR A 158 -16.95 3.32 11.26
C TYR A 158 -18.25 3.74 11.97
N LEU A 159 -19.30 2.95 11.83
CA LEU A 159 -20.63 3.17 12.44
C LEU A 159 -20.94 2.12 13.53
N GLY A 160 -20.01 1.22 13.85
CA GLY A 160 -20.19 0.24 14.90
C GLY A 160 -20.11 0.84 16.31
N SER A 161 -20.51 0.06 17.31
CA SER A 161 -20.60 0.49 18.72
C SER A 161 -19.29 0.33 19.51
N SER A 162 -18.25 -0.31 18.94
CA SER A 162 -16.99 -0.52 19.67
C SER A 162 -16.17 0.79 19.74
N PHE A 163 -16.00 1.30 20.95
CA PHE A 163 -15.14 2.46 21.18
C PHE A 163 -13.68 2.21 20.80
N GLU A 164 -13.17 1.00 21.08
CA GLU A 164 -11.82 0.56 20.74
C GLU A 164 -11.59 0.60 19.22
N ILE A 165 -12.43 -0.10 18.44
CA ILE A 165 -12.33 -0.15 16.97
C ILE A 165 -12.46 1.26 16.38
N GLY A 166 -13.43 2.04 16.84
CA GLY A 166 -13.60 3.43 16.41
C GLY A 166 -12.39 4.31 16.74
N GLY A 167 -11.70 4.03 17.85
CA GLY A 167 -10.44 4.69 18.23
C GLY A 167 -9.31 4.34 17.27
N HIS A 168 -9.14 3.05 16.95
CA HIS A 168 -8.12 2.59 16.01
C HIS A 168 -8.32 3.16 14.60
N VAL A 169 -9.54 3.12 14.08
CA VAL A 169 -9.87 3.69 12.76
C VAL A 169 -9.52 5.19 12.71
N ARG A 170 -9.98 5.96 13.69
CA ARG A 170 -9.69 7.41 13.74
C ARG A 170 -8.20 7.69 13.84
N LEU A 171 -7.45 6.90 14.64
CA LEU A 171 -6.01 7.09 14.80
C LEU A 171 -5.27 6.83 13.47
N LEU A 172 -5.59 5.72 12.77
CA LEU A 172 -5.02 5.41 11.46
C LEU A 172 -5.33 6.52 10.45
N GLN A 173 -6.59 6.88 10.32
CA GLN A 173 -7.04 7.90 9.37
C GLN A 173 -6.39 9.26 9.65
N TYR A 174 -6.28 9.64 10.92
CA TYR A 174 -5.63 10.90 11.30
C TYR A 174 -4.13 10.89 10.97
N ALA A 175 -3.42 9.79 11.28
CA ALA A 175 -2.00 9.66 10.96
C ALA A 175 -1.75 9.75 9.44
N MET A 176 -2.54 9.04 8.65
CA MET A 176 -2.45 9.05 7.19
C MET A 176 -2.82 10.42 6.61
N HIS A 177 -3.86 11.08 7.13
CA HIS A 177 -4.22 12.45 6.70
C HIS A 177 -3.09 13.46 7.00
N LYS A 178 -2.48 13.39 8.18
CA LYS A 178 -1.29 14.19 8.55
C LYS A 178 -0.12 13.97 7.58
N ALA A 179 0.02 12.77 7.07
CA ALA A 179 1.02 12.38 6.09
C ALA A 179 0.57 12.65 4.63
N ARG A 180 -0.50 13.45 4.44
CA ARG A 180 -1.05 13.86 3.13
C ARG A 180 -1.63 12.71 2.30
N PHE A 181 -2.32 11.77 2.94
CA PHE A 181 -3.12 10.76 2.26
C PHE A 181 -4.62 11.06 2.38
N TRP A 182 -5.36 10.73 1.30
CA TRP A 182 -6.81 10.61 1.29
C TRP A 182 -7.22 9.15 1.49
N GLY A 183 -8.37 8.92 2.14
CA GLY A 183 -8.99 7.60 2.19
C GLY A 183 -9.96 7.37 1.04
N LEU A 184 -10.42 6.12 0.91
CA LEU A 184 -11.48 5.71 0.00
C LEU A 184 -12.77 5.46 0.80
N ARG A 185 -13.92 5.91 0.27
CA ARG A 185 -15.21 5.80 0.99
C ARG A 185 -15.61 4.36 1.30
N THR A 186 -15.30 3.42 0.43
CA THR A 186 -15.71 2.01 0.51
C THR A 186 -14.74 1.12 1.29
N GLU A 187 -13.52 1.61 1.61
CA GLU A 187 -12.44 0.82 2.18
C GLU A 187 -11.67 1.60 3.23
N TRP A 188 -11.80 1.23 4.51
CA TRP A 188 -11.15 1.94 5.61
C TRP A 188 -9.61 1.82 5.58
N TRP A 189 -9.08 0.81 4.91
CA TRP A 189 -7.63 0.52 4.79
C TRP A 189 -6.95 1.21 3.61
N HIS A 190 -7.72 1.72 2.62
CA HIS A 190 -7.16 2.27 1.38
C HIS A 190 -6.81 3.75 1.52
N PHE A 191 -5.57 4.09 1.12
CA PHE A 191 -5.04 5.45 1.20
C PHE A 191 -4.29 5.83 -0.07
N THR A 192 -4.59 7.02 -0.59
CA THR A 192 -3.94 7.59 -1.79
C THR A 192 -3.26 8.91 -1.43
N ILE A 193 -2.01 9.09 -1.89
CA ILE A 193 -1.28 10.35 -1.65
C ILE A 193 -1.99 11.55 -2.29
N TYR A 194 -1.92 12.74 -1.65
CA TYR A 194 -2.41 13.98 -2.24
C TYR A 194 -1.67 14.26 -3.55
N ASP A 195 -2.32 14.98 -4.47
CA ASP A 195 -1.75 15.38 -5.76
C ASP A 195 -1.25 14.20 -6.61
N TRP A 196 -1.82 13.00 -6.41
CA TRP A 196 -1.46 11.78 -7.14
C TRP A 196 -1.57 11.92 -8.65
N GLN A 197 -2.40 12.86 -9.15
CA GLN A 197 -2.60 13.12 -10.58
C GLN A 197 -1.29 13.53 -11.29
N LYS A 198 -0.37 14.17 -10.58
CA LYS A 198 0.94 14.57 -11.13
C LYS A 198 1.82 13.40 -11.56
N TYR A 199 1.50 12.20 -11.08
CA TYR A 199 2.22 10.96 -11.40
C TYR A 199 1.59 10.19 -12.57
N LEU A 200 0.53 10.73 -13.17
CA LEU A 200 -0.09 10.14 -14.35
C LEU A 200 0.45 10.77 -15.64
N PRO A 201 0.49 10.00 -16.74
CA PRO A 201 0.67 10.60 -18.04
C PRO A 201 -0.41 11.66 -18.33
N PRO A 202 -0.08 12.73 -19.08
CA PRO A 202 -1.01 13.86 -19.31
C PRO A 202 -2.39 13.47 -19.84
N GLU A 203 -2.46 12.43 -20.69
CA GLU A 203 -3.70 11.93 -21.27
C GLU A 203 -4.59 11.24 -20.21
N LYS A 204 -3.99 10.55 -19.22
CA LYS A 204 -4.72 9.94 -18.10
C LYS A 204 -5.07 10.96 -17.02
N ALA A 205 -4.21 11.94 -16.79
CA ALA A 205 -4.45 13.00 -15.81
C ALA A 205 -5.69 13.85 -16.15
N LYS A 206 -5.95 14.11 -17.44
CA LYS A 206 -7.17 14.81 -17.91
C LYS A 206 -8.46 14.07 -17.53
N ASN A 207 -8.43 12.74 -17.57
CA ASN A 207 -9.58 11.89 -17.24
C ASN A 207 -9.73 11.68 -15.72
N ALA A 208 -8.68 11.94 -14.95
CA ALA A 208 -8.66 11.75 -13.49
C ALA A 208 -9.62 12.68 -12.74
N ALA A 209 -9.95 13.85 -13.31
CA ALA A 209 -10.92 14.77 -12.73
C ALA A 209 -12.33 14.16 -12.60
N GLN A 210 -12.67 13.17 -13.43
CA GLN A 210 -13.94 12.46 -13.39
C GLN A 210 -13.98 11.39 -12.29
N VAL A 211 -12.81 10.88 -11.84
CA VAL A 211 -12.70 9.88 -10.77
C VAL A 211 -12.81 10.49 -9.38
N SER A 212 -12.69 11.82 -9.27
CA SER A 212 -12.71 12.55 -7.99
C SER A 212 -14.04 12.46 -7.23
N GLY A 213 -15.13 12.00 -7.86
CA GLY A 213 -16.44 11.82 -7.23
C GLY A 213 -16.51 10.73 -6.13
N THR A 214 -15.51 9.84 -6.05
CA THR A 214 -15.43 8.79 -4.99
C THR A 214 -14.49 9.19 -3.85
N ARG A 215 -13.78 10.31 -3.99
CA ARG A 215 -12.87 10.82 -2.95
C ARG A 215 -13.69 11.34 -1.77
N TRP A 216 -13.51 10.77 -0.61
CA TRP A 216 -14.09 11.31 0.62
C TRP A 216 -13.12 12.33 1.24
N GLU A 217 -13.49 13.60 1.16
CA GLU A 217 -12.84 14.68 1.89
C GLU A 217 -13.50 14.78 3.28
N GLY A 218 -13.29 13.76 4.11
CA GLY A 218 -13.81 13.77 5.48
C GLY A 218 -13.13 14.87 6.29
N ARG A 219 -13.88 15.87 6.74
CA ARG A 219 -13.46 16.65 7.91
C ARG A 219 -13.40 15.69 9.10
N LEU A 220 -12.22 15.52 9.66
CA LEU A 220 -12.01 14.82 10.93
C LEU A 220 -12.60 15.63 12.06
#